data_3f3d2c5237639fbd8c39d89d92cb0538
#
_entry.id   3f3d2c5237639fbd8c39d89d92cb0538
#
_cell.length_a   1.000
_cell.length_b   1.000
_cell.length_c   1.000
_cell.angle_alpha   90.00
_cell.angle_beta   90.00
_cell.angle_gamma   90.00
#
_symmetry.space_group_name_H-M   'P 1'
#
loop_
_entity.id
_entity.type
_entity.pdbx_description
1 polymer ?
#
loop_
_entity_poly.entity_id
_entity_poly.type
_entity_poly.pdbx_seq_one_letter_code
_entity_poly.pdbx_strand_id
1 'polypeptide(L)'
;MIMPAKVGIIVVSDDIICALSVNKFLESGNFAPKLLKVMKSLIKFWKSTSLVLKILIGMVVGVVLGLTLPEWSFVALLGKVFVGALKAMAPVLVAVLVAGAIAKAGSGLGVRFRTVIFFYLATTLVAAMVAVVASYVFPVQMTLSEATEGSAPGGLSDVFSKMVHDMVGNPIQSVANANYIGVLFWSIVVGLALKHKAGAQTIEVVSDLAEVVGTVIRWIIEFAPLGILGLVFSSVSESGLYIFTDYGKLLALLVGCMLFTSLVVNPLIIALYLRANPYPIVWVCLKESAVNAFFTRSSAANIPMNMSLCKRLKVDTDFYSVSIPLGCTINMNGAAVTITVMTLAVCHSLGIAVSLPAALLLSLICTLGACGSSGVAGGSLLLIPMACSLFGINNDIAMQAVAVGFIIGVVQDSVETALNSSGDALFTIVADLHSKGKKPADIADLLSGEGKNRC
;
A
#
# COMPACT_ATOMS: atom_id res chain seq x y z
N MET A 1 0.94 -38.02 -26.88
CA MET A 1 -0.18 -38.09 -25.95
C MET A 1 0.42 -38.14 -24.54
N ILE A 2 0.77 -37.00 -23.97
CA ILE A 2 1.37 -36.84 -22.63
C ILE A 2 0.45 -35.92 -21.87
N MET A 3 -0.24 -36.44 -20.88
CA MET A 3 -1.10 -35.69 -19.95
C MET A 3 -0.23 -34.73 -19.11
N PRO A 4 -0.66 -33.48 -18.90
CA PRO A 4 -0.02 -32.60 -17.93
C PRO A 4 -0.42 -33.07 -16.53
N ALA A 5 0.60 -33.36 -15.71
CA ALA A 5 0.45 -33.60 -14.28
C ALA A 5 -0.11 -32.36 -13.59
N LYS A 6 -1.30 -32.45 -13.01
CA LYS A 6 -1.83 -31.47 -12.08
C LYS A 6 -0.94 -31.47 -10.84
N VAL A 7 -0.09 -30.46 -10.70
CA VAL A 7 0.57 -30.14 -9.44
C VAL A 7 -0.53 -29.63 -8.50
N GLY A 8 -0.99 -30.50 -7.62
CA GLY A 8 -1.92 -30.16 -6.55
C GLY A 8 -1.22 -29.20 -5.59
N ILE A 9 -1.64 -27.93 -5.59
CA ILE A 9 -1.32 -27.00 -4.52
C ILE A 9 -1.95 -27.57 -3.25
N ILE A 10 -1.11 -28.02 -2.34
CA ILE A 10 -1.50 -28.47 -1.01
C ILE A 10 -2.09 -27.25 -0.30
N VAL A 11 -3.41 -27.19 -0.22
CA VAL A 11 -4.13 -26.27 0.65
C VAL A 11 -3.91 -26.76 2.08
N VAL A 12 -3.01 -26.10 2.81
CA VAL A 12 -2.57 -26.43 4.17
C VAL A 12 -3.70 -26.28 5.22
N SER A 13 -4.97 -26.17 4.83
CA SER A 13 -6.07 -25.90 5.76
C SER A 13 -6.85 -27.10 6.26
N ASP A 14 -6.84 -28.24 5.58
CA ASP A 14 -7.67 -29.38 6.01
C ASP A 14 -6.85 -30.56 6.59
N ASP A 15 -5.57 -30.69 6.28
CA ASP A 15 -4.74 -31.82 6.70
C ASP A 15 -4.07 -31.66 8.08
N ILE A 16 -3.88 -30.45 8.58
CA ILE A 16 -3.31 -30.23 9.94
C ILE A 16 -4.31 -30.59 11.03
N ILE A 17 -5.60 -30.46 10.77
CA ILE A 17 -6.66 -30.87 11.73
C ILE A 17 -6.86 -32.41 11.70
N CYS A 18 -6.52 -33.08 10.61
CA CYS A 18 -6.63 -34.51 10.45
C CYS A 18 -5.40 -35.27 10.98
N ALA A 19 -4.22 -34.67 11.01
CA ALA A 19 -2.96 -35.30 11.45
C ALA A 19 -2.77 -35.31 12.97
N LEU A 20 -3.48 -34.49 13.72
CA LEU A 20 -3.55 -34.60 15.16
C LEU A 20 -4.69 -35.55 15.49
N SER A 21 -4.35 -36.72 16.00
CA SER A 21 -5.27 -37.78 16.50
C SER A 21 -6.17 -37.32 17.66
N VAL A 22 -6.68 -36.10 17.58
CA VAL A 22 -7.58 -35.44 18.54
C VAL A 22 -8.96 -36.09 18.50
N ASN A 23 -9.36 -36.72 17.37
CA ASN A 23 -10.67 -37.38 17.26
C ASN A 23 -10.82 -38.60 18.21
N LYS A 24 -9.75 -39.31 18.56
CA LYS A 24 -9.83 -40.46 19.44
C LYS A 24 -9.82 -40.11 20.94
N PHE A 25 -9.29 -38.92 21.30
CA PHE A 25 -9.25 -38.49 22.70
C PHE A 25 -10.53 -37.75 23.15
N LEU A 26 -11.33 -37.27 22.20
CA LEU A 26 -12.54 -36.47 22.47
C LEU A 26 -13.83 -37.26 22.52
N GLU A 27 -13.80 -38.55 22.17
CA GLU A 27 -15.02 -39.42 22.18
C GLU A 27 -15.43 -39.93 23.56
N SER A 28 -14.68 -39.69 24.62
CA SER A 28 -14.91 -40.30 25.94
C SER A 28 -15.69 -39.45 26.97
N GLY A 29 -16.30 -38.33 26.57
CA GLY A 29 -17.07 -37.53 27.53
C GLY A 29 -18.14 -36.64 26.89
N ASN A 30 -19.27 -36.50 27.59
CA ASN A 30 -20.42 -35.65 27.19
C ASN A 30 -20.10 -34.17 26.93
N PHE A 31 -18.87 -33.71 27.14
CA PHE A 31 -18.38 -32.36 26.90
C PHE A 31 -17.87 -32.13 25.46
N ALA A 32 -17.39 -33.22 24.83
CA ALA A 32 -16.77 -33.19 23.51
C ALA A 32 -17.71 -32.73 22.36
N PRO A 33 -18.96 -33.19 22.23
CA PRO A 33 -19.80 -32.81 21.10
C PRO A 33 -20.22 -31.34 21.14
N LYS A 34 -20.39 -30.76 22.35
CA LYS A 34 -20.67 -29.29 22.49
C LYS A 34 -19.45 -28.44 22.10
N LEU A 35 -18.26 -28.82 22.55
CA LEU A 35 -17.02 -28.13 22.23
C LEU A 35 -16.72 -28.20 20.72
N LEU A 36 -16.91 -29.38 20.12
CA LEU A 36 -16.73 -29.58 18.67
C LEU A 36 -17.73 -28.73 17.84
N LYS A 37 -18.98 -28.63 18.31
CA LYS A 37 -20.00 -27.79 17.65
C LYS A 37 -19.64 -26.31 17.76
N VAL A 38 -19.16 -25.84 18.91
CA VAL A 38 -18.68 -24.48 19.12
C VAL A 38 -17.45 -24.21 18.26
N MET A 39 -16.47 -25.13 18.24
CA MET A 39 -15.28 -25.00 17.37
C MET A 39 -15.63 -24.92 15.89
N LYS A 40 -16.51 -25.83 15.40
CA LYS A 40 -16.99 -25.78 14.01
C LYS A 40 -17.72 -24.48 13.69
N SER A 41 -18.52 -23.96 14.62
CA SER A 41 -19.20 -22.66 14.47
C SER A 41 -18.21 -21.52 14.44
N LEU A 42 -17.19 -21.51 15.32
CA LEU A 42 -16.12 -20.52 15.33
C LEU A 42 -15.28 -20.55 14.05
N ILE A 43 -14.91 -21.74 13.57
CA ILE A 43 -14.18 -21.90 12.31
C ILE A 43 -15.02 -21.40 11.13
N LYS A 44 -16.32 -21.73 11.10
CA LYS A 44 -17.23 -21.24 10.06
C LYS A 44 -17.36 -19.73 10.11
N PHE A 45 -17.56 -19.16 11.30
CA PHE A 45 -17.58 -17.71 11.51
C PHE A 45 -16.26 -17.08 11.05
N TRP A 46 -15.11 -17.62 11.46
CA TRP A 46 -13.80 -17.12 11.05
C TRP A 46 -13.59 -17.17 9.55
N LYS A 47 -13.96 -18.27 8.87
CA LYS A 47 -13.86 -18.39 7.39
C LYS A 47 -14.78 -17.41 6.65
N SER A 48 -15.95 -17.09 7.19
CA SER A 48 -16.91 -16.15 6.57
C SER A 48 -16.66 -14.69 6.91
N THR A 49 -15.77 -14.40 7.87
CA THR A 49 -15.49 -13.04 8.36
C THR A 49 -14.44 -12.37 7.47
N SER A 50 -14.65 -11.07 7.17
CA SER A 50 -13.67 -10.27 6.42
C SER A 50 -12.35 -10.13 7.18
N LEU A 51 -11.24 -9.98 6.45
CA LEU A 51 -9.91 -9.78 7.03
C LEU A 51 -9.88 -8.57 7.98
N VAL A 52 -10.58 -7.49 7.60
CA VAL A 52 -10.70 -6.25 8.42
C VAL A 52 -11.30 -6.56 9.78
N LEU A 53 -12.43 -7.29 9.83
CA LEU A 53 -13.07 -7.62 11.10
C LEU A 53 -12.19 -8.57 11.95
N LYS A 54 -11.47 -9.50 11.33
CA LYS A 54 -10.49 -10.35 12.03
C LYS A 54 -9.37 -9.52 12.66
N ILE A 55 -8.86 -8.51 11.95
CA ILE A 55 -7.84 -7.57 12.45
C ILE A 55 -8.39 -6.78 13.64
N LEU A 56 -9.60 -6.23 13.53
CA LEU A 56 -10.24 -5.51 14.65
C LEU A 56 -10.42 -6.40 15.88
N ILE A 57 -10.84 -7.65 15.70
CA ILE A 57 -10.93 -8.62 16.81
C ILE A 57 -9.55 -8.86 17.41
N GLY A 58 -8.52 -9.10 16.58
CA GLY A 58 -7.13 -9.26 17.03
C GLY A 58 -6.64 -8.06 17.83
N MET A 59 -6.93 -6.85 17.36
CA MET A 59 -6.59 -5.60 18.05
C MET A 59 -7.25 -5.51 19.44
N VAL A 60 -8.56 -5.72 19.52
CA VAL A 60 -9.30 -5.69 20.80
C VAL A 60 -8.75 -6.74 21.77
N VAL A 61 -8.53 -7.96 21.30
CA VAL A 61 -7.93 -9.04 22.12
C VAL A 61 -6.52 -8.65 22.57
N GLY A 62 -5.70 -8.06 21.70
CA GLY A 62 -4.37 -7.57 22.02
C GLY A 62 -4.39 -6.50 23.12
N VAL A 63 -5.32 -5.53 23.06
CA VAL A 63 -5.52 -4.52 24.11
C VAL A 63 -5.88 -5.19 25.44
N VAL A 64 -6.89 -6.07 25.44
CA VAL A 64 -7.35 -6.75 26.66
C VAL A 64 -6.21 -7.55 27.29
N LEU A 65 -5.51 -8.35 26.52
CA LEU A 65 -4.38 -9.15 27.00
C LEU A 65 -3.23 -8.26 27.51
N GLY A 66 -2.89 -7.17 26.80
CA GLY A 66 -1.83 -6.25 27.20
C GLY A 66 -2.11 -5.55 28.52
N LEU A 67 -3.39 -5.23 28.81
CA LEU A 67 -3.80 -4.63 30.07
C LEU A 67 -3.93 -5.63 31.22
N THR A 68 -4.37 -6.85 30.94
CA THR A 68 -4.72 -7.82 31.99
C THR A 68 -3.60 -8.82 32.29
N LEU A 69 -2.77 -9.15 31.30
CA LEU A 69 -1.75 -10.21 31.37
C LEU A 69 -0.42 -9.75 30.70
N PRO A 70 0.16 -8.61 31.09
CA PRO A 70 1.37 -8.06 30.47
C PRO A 70 2.57 -9.02 30.52
N GLU A 71 2.61 -9.93 31.47
CA GLU A 71 3.65 -10.95 31.67
C GLU A 71 3.69 -12.02 30.55
N TRP A 72 2.62 -12.12 29.72
CA TRP A 72 2.51 -13.14 28.67
C TRP A 72 3.33 -12.79 27.41
N SER A 73 4.63 -12.63 27.58
CA SER A 73 5.56 -12.23 26.53
C SER A 73 5.53 -13.08 25.25
N PHE A 74 5.05 -14.35 25.33
CA PHE A 74 4.89 -15.21 24.16
C PHE A 74 3.86 -14.64 23.15
N VAL A 75 2.90 -13.83 23.59
CA VAL A 75 1.93 -13.19 22.71
C VAL A 75 2.62 -12.18 21.79
N ALA A 76 3.63 -11.47 22.31
CA ALA A 76 4.47 -10.55 21.54
C ALA A 76 5.20 -11.25 20.39
N LEU A 77 5.51 -12.55 20.52
CA LEU A 77 6.16 -13.33 19.47
C LEU A 77 5.35 -13.38 18.18
N LEU A 78 4.01 -13.38 18.27
CA LEU A 78 3.14 -13.37 17.08
C LEU A 78 3.38 -12.11 16.24
N GLY A 79 3.50 -10.95 16.91
CA GLY A 79 3.83 -9.68 16.26
C GLY A 79 5.23 -9.69 15.65
N LYS A 80 6.23 -10.17 16.40
CA LYS A 80 7.62 -10.27 15.92
C LYS A 80 7.76 -11.17 14.70
N VAL A 81 7.09 -12.33 14.68
CA VAL A 81 7.09 -13.25 13.53
C VAL A 81 6.43 -12.62 12.31
N PHE A 82 5.29 -11.95 12.50
CA PHE A 82 4.58 -11.27 11.41
C PHE A 82 5.44 -10.19 10.77
N VAL A 83 5.99 -9.26 11.57
CA VAL A 83 6.87 -8.19 11.07
C VAL A 83 8.16 -8.75 10.48
N GLY A 84 8.73 -9.80 11.08
CA GLY A 84 9.92 -10.49 10.56
C GLY A 84 9.70 -11.09 9.18
N ALA A 85 8.54 -11.73 8.95
CA ALA A 85 8.17 -12.26 7.63
C ALA A 85 8.01 -11.15 6.58
N LEU A 86 7.39 -10.02 6.95
CA LEU A 86 7.29 -8.86 6.06
C LEU A 86 8.67 -8.25 5.77
N LYS A 87 9.52 -8.08 6.79
CA LYS A 87 10.88 -7.58 6.66
C LYS A 87 11.71 -8.43 5.69
N ALA A 88 11.57 -9.75 5.75
CA ALA A 88 12.30 -10.67 4.87
C ALA A 88 11.87 -10.53 3.40
N MET A 89 10.59 -10.29 3.14
CA MET A 89 10.06 -10.21 1.78
C MET A 89 10.09 -8.82 1.16
N ALA A 90 10.16 -7.75 1.95
CA ALA A 90 10.05 -6.37 1.47
C ALA A 90 11.12 -6.01 0.40
N PRO A 91 12.42 -6.30 0.55
CA PRO A 91 13.41 -5.96 -0.48
C PRO A 91 13.16 -6.70 -1.81
N VAL A 92 12.76 -7.97 -1.74
CA VAL A 92 12.43 -8.78 -2.93
C VAL A 92 11.20 -8.22 -3.63
N LEU A 93 10.16 -7.84 -2.84
CA LEU A 93 8.96 -7.22 -3.37
C LEU A 93 9.30 -5.94 -4.14
N VAL A 94 10.06 -5.02 -3.53
CA VAL A 94 10.45 -3.76 -4.18
C VAL A 94 11.22 -4.04 -5.48
N ALA A 95 12.16 -4.98 -5.46
CA ALA A 95 12.98 -5.32 -6.62
C ALA A 95 12.12 -5.75 -7.82
N VAL A 96 11.24 -6.73 -7.63
CA VAL A 96 10.46 -7.29 -8.76
C VAL A 96 9.32 -6.38 -9.20
N LEU A 97 8.65 -5.68 -8.27
CA LEU A 97 7.54 -4.80 -8.60
C LEU A 97 7.98 -3.58 -9.38
N VAL A 98 9.05 -2.89 -8.93
CA VAL A 98 9.55 -1.69 -9.61
C VAL A 98 10.11 -2.06 -10.98
N ALA A 99 10.91 -3.12 -11.09
CA ALA A 99 11.44 -3.57 -12.37
C ALA A 99 10.32 -3.98 -13.34
N GLY A 100 9.33 -4.74 -12.87
CA GLY A 100 8.18 -5.18 -13.66
C GLY A 100 7.30 -4.01 -14.12
N ALA A 101 7.01 -3.05 -13.24
CA ALA A 101 6.22 -1.87 -13.57
C ALA A 101 6.89 -1.03 -14.68
N ILE A 102 8.20 -0.80 -14.57
CA ILE A 102 8.97 -0.03 -15.57
C ILE A 102 9.07 -0.79 -16.89
N ALA A 103 9.30 -2.10 -16.86
CA ALA A 103 9.38 -2.94 -18.05
C ALA A 103 8.07 -2.95 -18.84
N LYS A 104 6.92 -2.98 -18.14
CA LYS A 104 5.58 -2.92 -18.76
C LYS A 104 5.16 -1.53 -19.22
N ALA A 105 5.76 -0.47 -18.72
CA ALA A 105 5.40 0.89 -19.10
C ALA A 105 5.52 1.07 -20.61
N GLY A 106 4.38 1.19 -21.30
CA GLY A 106 4.28 1.09 -22.76
C GLY A 106 5.12 2.11 -23.54
N SER A 107 5.70 1.68 -24.64
CA SER A 107 6.33 2.52 -25.64
C SER A 107 5.35 2.67 -26.83
N GLY A 108 5.06 3.91 -27.25
CA GLY A 108 4.25 4.16 -28.45
C GLY A 108 2.79 4.57 -28.19
N LEU A 109 2.44 4.85 -26.97
CA LEU A 109 1.13 5.37 -26.58
C LEU A 109 0.96 6.82 -27.06
N GLY A 110 -0.20 7.15 -27.65
CA GLY A 110 -0.55 8.47 -28.16
C GLY A 110 -0.53 9.58 -27.09
N VAL A 111 -0.82 10.83 -27.48
CA VAL A 111 -0.77 12.00 -26.58
C VAL A 111 -1.61 11.79 -25.31
N ARG A 112 -2.79 11.18 -25.40
CA ARG A 112 -3.67 10.89 -24.24
C ARG A 112 -2.99 10.05 -23.16
N PHE A 113 -2.24 9.02 -23.55
CA PHE A 113 -1.52 8.17 -22.60
C PHE A 113 -0.37 8.92 -21.94
N ARG A 114 0.37 9.74 -22.69
CA ARG A 114 1.40 10.61 -22.08
C ARG A 114 0.78 11.54 -21.05
N THR A 115 -0.37 12.10 -21.35
CA THR A 115 -1.09 13.01 -20.45
C THR A 115 -1.54 12.28 -19.17
N VAL A 116 -2.15 11.10 -19.26
CA VAL A 116 -2.62 10.37 -18.07
C VAL A 116 -1.45 9.88 -17.21
N ILE A 117 -0.35 9.40 -17.82
CA ILE A 117 0.86 9.00 -17.09
C ILE A 117 1.48 10.22 -16.38
N PHE A 118 1.52 11.36 -17.06
CA PHE A 118 1.99 12.60 -16.44
C PHE A 118 1.15 12.97 -15.22
N PHE A 119 -0.19 12.88 -15.31
CA PHE A 119 -1.05 13.13 -14.14
C PHE A 119 -0.77 12.15 -13.01
N TYR A 120 -0.68 10.85 -13.29
CA TYR A 120 -0.41 9.84 -12.28
C TYR A 120 0.87 10.14 -11.50
N LEU A 121 1.96 10.42 -12.20
CA LEU A 121 3.25 10.71 -11.57
C LEU A 121 3.29 12.09 -10.90
N ALA A 122 2.79 13.11 -11.58
CA ALA A 122 2.80 14.48 -11.06
C ALA A 122 1.92 14.63 -9.82
N THR A 123 0.71 14.05 -9.82
CA THR A 123 -0.18 14.12 -8.65
C THR A 123 0.33 13.27 -7.49
N THR A 124 1.01 12.16 -7.76
CA THR A 124 1.68 11.36 -6.72
C THR A 124 2.82 12.14 -6.08
N LEU A 125 3.63 12.86 -6.88
CA LEU A 125 4.67 13.73 -6.35
C LEU A 125 4.09 14.89 -5.53
N VAL A 126 3.04 15.56 -6.02
CA VAL A 126 2.37 16.64 -5.29
C VAL A 126 1.76 16.12 -3.99
N ALA A 127 1.18 14.91 -3.98
CA ALA A 127 0.66 14.29 -2.77
C ALA A 127 1.75 14.04 -1.72
N ALA A 128 2.94 13.57 -2.13
CA ALA A 128 4.10 13.47 -1.26
C ALA A 128 4.55 14.83 -0.72
N MET A 129 4.56 15.88 -1.56
CA MET A 129 4.90 17.24 -1.12
C MET A 129 3.88 17.81 -0.13
N VAL A 130 2.58 17.53 -0.32
CA VAL A 130 1.52 17.87 0.66
C VAL A 130 1.79 17.19 1.99
N ALA A 131 2.16 15.92 1.96
CA ALA A 131 2.52 15.16 3.16
C ALA A 131 3.74 15.75 3.87
N VAL A 132 4.76 16.21 3.14
CA VAL A 132 5.92 16.94 3.70
C VAL A 132 5.47 18.20 4.41
N VAL A 133 4.74 19.06 3.72
CA VAL A 133 4.26 20.34 4.29
C VAL A 133 3.41 20.09 5.53
N ALA A 134 2.47 19.14 5.45
CA ALA A 134 1.60 18.81 6.57
C ALA A 134 2.40 18.25 7.77
N SER A 135 3.43 17.43 7.54
CA SER A 135 4.29 16.88 8.60
C SER A 135 5.17 17.95 9.27
N TYR A 136 5.53 19.00 8.55
CA TYR A 136 6.23 20.17 9.16
C TYR A 136 5.29 21.04 9.99
N VAL A 137 4.05 21.22 9.54
CA VAL A 137 3.05 22.04 10.26
C VAL A 137 2.49 21.28 11.48
N PHE A 138 2.32 19.98 11.34
CA PHE A 138 1.77 19.08 12.36
C PHE A 138 2.76 17.95 12.66
N PRO A 139 3.90 18.21 13.33
CA PRO A 139 4.86 17.17 13.63
C PRO A 139 4.24 16.12 14.56
N VAL A 140 4.26 14.87 14.12
CA VAL A 140 3.78 13.73 14.89
C VAL A 140 4.97 12.85 15.26
N GLN A 141 5.01 12.40 16.50
CA GLN A 141 5.95 11.40 16.99
C GLN A 141 5.22 10.07 17.17
N MET A 142 5.95 8.99 17.03
CA MET A 142 5.48 7.65 17.35
C MET A 142 6.37 7.02 18.42
N THR A 143 5.81 6.21 19.29
CA THR A 143 6.57 5.47 20.29
C THR A 143 7.35 4.37 19.58
N LEU A 144 8.67 4.44 19.61
CA LEU A 144 9.60 3.45 19.07
C LEU A 144 10.33 2.80 20.24
N SER A 145 10.33 1.47 20.31
CA SER A 145 11.11 0.72 21.29
C SER A 145 12.59 0.78 20.89
N GLU A 146 13.48 1.01 21.86
CA GLU A 146 14.93 1.08 21.65
C GLU A 146 15.36 2.11 20.58
N ALA A 147 14.93 3.34 20.72
CA ALA A 147 15.55 4.45 20.01
C ALA A 147 16.96 4.68 20.59
N THR A 148 17.94 3.89 20.15
CA THR A 148 19.34 4.33 20.23
C THR A 148 19.42 5.62 19.46
N GLU A 149 19.92 6.69 20.10
CA GLU A 149 20.11 8.00 19.49
C GLU A 149 20.77 7.80 18.11
N GLY A 150 19.97 7.90 17.07
CA GLY A 150 20.48 7.92 15.71
C GLY A 150 21.34 9.18 15.61
N SER A 151 22.60 9.05 15.31
CA SER A 151 23.44 10.20 15.01
C SER A 151 22.74 10.95 13.88
N ALA A 152 22.37 12.20 14.15
CA ALA A 152 21.82 13.07 13.11
C ALA A 152 22.72 12.95 11.87
N PRO A 153 22.20 12.70 10.68
CA PRO A 153 23.03 12.63 9.49
C PRO A 153 23.85 13.91 9.44
N GLY A 154 25.15 13.80 9.18
CA GLY A 154 25.99 14.93 8.85
C GLY A 154 25.30 15.77 7.77
N GLY A 155 25.80 16.91 7.41
CA GLY A 155 25.13 17.84 6.48
C GLY A 155 24.63 17.16 5.19
N LEU A 156 23.82 17.87 4.42
CA LEU A 156 23.19 17.40 3.17
C LEU A 156 24.18 16.67 2.23
N SER A 157 25.45 17.08 2.25
CA SER A 157 26.57 16.46 1.50
C SER A 157 26.76 15.00 1.88
N ASP A 158 26.68 14.68 3.18
CA ASP A 158 26.94 13.33 3.67
C ASP A 158 25.77 12.40 3.35
N VAL A 159 24.53 12.91 3.45
CA VAL A 159 23.33 12.20 3.03
C VAL A 159 23.40 11.88 1.55
N PHE A 160 23.76 12.87 0.71
CA PHE A 160 23.84 12.69 -0.73
C PHE A 160 24.99 11.73 -1.12
N SER A 161 26.16 11.88 -0.48
CA SER A 161 27.32 10.98 -0.70
C SER A 161 27.00 9.53 -0.36
N LYS A 162 26.37 9.31 0.80
CA LYS A 162 25.90 7.99 1.22
C LYS A 162 24.88 7.41 0.24
N MET A 163 23.91 8.21 -0.18
CA MET A 163 22.89 7.79 -1.14
C MET A 163 23.52 7.34 -2.47
N VAL A 164 24.47 8.12 -3.03
CA VAL A 164 25.17 7.77 -4.26
C VAL A 164 25.96 6.49 -4.09
N HIS A 165 26.62 6.30 -2.94
CA HIS A 165 27.37 5.07 -2.64
C HIS A 165 26.43 3.85 -2.56
N ASP A 166 25.30 4.00 -1.86
CA ASP A 166 24.32 2.93 -1.70
C ASP A 166 23.63 2.54 -3.03
N MET A 167 23.48 3.51 -3.97
CA MET A 167 22.92 3.26 -5.31
C MET A 167 23.78 2.32 -6.15
N VAL A 168 25.11 2.48 -6.12
CA VAL A 168 26.03 1.70 -6.96
C VAL A 168 26.50 0.40 -6.29
N GLY A 169 25.96 0.06 -5.13
CA GLY A 169 26.24 -1.20 -4.44
C GLY A 169 25.84 -2.43 -5.29
N ASN A 170 26.41 -3.60 -4.96
CA ASN A 170 26.05 -4.85 -5.64
C ASN A 170 24.54 -5.13 -5.54
N PRO A 171 23.83 -5.36 -6.66
CA PRO A 171 22.37 -5.52 -6.66
C PRO A 171 21.88 -6.69 -5.79
N ILE A 172 22.61 -7.82 -5.77
CA ILE A 172 22.24 -9.00 -4.96
C ILE A 172 22.44 -8.70 -3.47
N GLN A 173 23.57 -8.07 -3.13
CA GLN A 173 23.83 -7.65 -1.75
C GLN A 173 22.85 -6.56 -1.29
N SER A 174 22.43 -5.67 -2.18
CA SER A 174 21.42 -4.67 -1.87
C SER A 174 20.10 -5.31 -1.45
N VAL A 175 19.66 -6.35 -2.14
CA VAL A 175 18.47 -7.13 -1.75
C VAL A 175 18.72 -7.89 -0.44
N ALA A 176 19.83 -8.59 -0.31
CA ALA A 176 20.15 -9.41 0.87
C ALA A 176 20.30 -8.58 2.15
N ASN A 177 20.88 -7.39 2.05
CA ASN A 177 21.12 -6.48 3.17
C ASN A 177 20.02 -5.43 3.37
N ALA A 178 18.92 -5.52 2.61
CA ALA A 178 17.83 -4.53 2.61
C ALA A 178 18.32 -3.08 2.37
N ASN A 179 19.34 -2.91 1.50
CA ASN A 179 19.73 -1.58 1.01
C ASN A 179 18.71 -1.13 -0.05
N TYR A 180 17.62 -0.50 0.39
CA TYR A 180 16.50 -0.15 -0.48
C TYR A 180 16.86 0.90 -1.55
N ILE A 181 17.82 1.79 -1.30
CA ILE A 181 18.30 2.75 -2.30
C ILE A 181 18.94 2.02 -3.46
N GLY A 182 19.85 1.07 -3.18
CA GLY A 182 20.45 0.20 -4.18
C GLY A 182 19.41 -0.69 -4.87
N VAL A 183 18.48 -1.29 -4.12
CA VAL A 183 17.39 -2.10 -4.68
C VAL A 183 16.55 -1.27 -5.66
N LEU A 184 16.12 -0.06 -5.28
CA LEU A 184 15.31 0.82 -6.14
C LEU A 184 16.09 1.22 -7.41
N PHE A 185 17.33 1.66 -7.25
CA PHE A 185 18.19 2.04 -8.38
C PHE A 185 18.35 0.91 -9.40
N TRP A 186 18.76 -0.27 -8.95
CA TRP A 186 18.96 -1.41 -9.83
C TRP A 186 17.65 -1.91 -10.43
N SER A 187 16.54 -1.82 -9.70
CA SER A 187 15.23 -2.17 -10.24
C SER A 187 14.81 -1.24 -11.40
N ILE A 188 15.11 0.06 -11.28
CA ILE A 188 14.87 1.03 -12.35
C ILE A 188 15.77 0.71 -13.57
N VAL A 189 17.06 0.49 -13.35
CA VAL A 189 18.01 0.18 -14.42
C VAL A 189 17.64 -1.11 -15.15
N VAL A 190 17.35 -2.19 -14.41
CA VAL A 190 16.91 -3.48 -14.97
C VAL A 190 15.58 -3.34 -15.68
N GLY A 191 14.60 -2.63 -15.10
CA GLY A 191 13.32 -2.40 -15.72
C GLY A 191 13.42 -1.64 -17.05
N LEU A 192 14.26 -0.60 -17.11
CA LEU A 192 14.56 0.11 -18.36
C LEU A 192 15.27 -0.77 -19.40
N ALA A 193 16.24 -1.59 -18.97
CA ALA A 193 16.93 -2.52 -19.87
C ALA A 193 15.95 -3.56 -20.43
N LEU A 194 15.09 -4.14 -19.61
CA LEU A 194 14.03 -5.05 -20.03
C LEU A 194 13.10 -4.39 -21.04
N LYS A 195 12.63 -3.17 -20.77
CA LYS A 195 11.78 -2.41 -21.69
C LYS A 195 12.39 -2.23 -23.08
N HIS A 196 13.71 -2.06 -23.18
CA HIS A 196 14.38 -1.80 -24.44
C HIS A 196 14.86 -3.04 -25.19
N LYS A 197 15.15 -4.14 -24.47
CA LYS A 197 15.82 -5.33 -25.03
C LYS A 197 15.02 -6.62 -24.91
N ALA A 198 14.09 -6.72 -23.95
CA ALA A 198 13.37 -7.95 -23.72
C ALA A 198 12.20 -8.12 -24.71
N GLY A 199 11.96 -9.35 -25.15
CA GLY A 199 10.75 -9.72 -25.87
C GLY A 199 9.53 -9.77 -24.93
N ALA A 200 8.32 -9.78 -25.50
CA ALA A 200 7.06 -9.80 -24.73
C ALA A 200 6.99 -10.94 -23.71
N GLN A 201 7.47 -12.14 -24.07
CA GLN A 201 7.49 -13.30 -23.16
C GLN A 201 8.36 -13.06 -21.92
N THR A 202 9.54 -12.42 -22.07
CA THR A 202 10.41 -12.12 -20.93
C THR A 202 9.78 -11.10 -20.00
N ILE A 203 9.10 -10.09 -20.53
CA ILE A 203 8.38 -9.10 -19.73
C ILE A 203 7.21 -9.75 -18.98
N GLU A 204 6.52 -10.70 -19.61
CA GLU A 204 5.46 -11.49 -19.00
C GLU A 204 6.00 -12.32 -17.82
N VAL A 205 7.11 -13.04 -18.00
CA VAL A 205 7.75 -13.81 -16.90
C VAL A 205 8.13 -12.91 -15.72
N VAL A 206 8.71 -11.74 -15.97
CA VAL A 206 9.03 -10.78 -14.87
C VAL A 206 7.78 -10.31 -14.16
N SER A 207 6.69 -10.10 -14.90
CA SER A 207 5.40 -9.75 -14.34
C SER A 207 4.78 -10.86 -13.49
N ASP A 208 4.85 -12.09 -13.97
CA ASP A 208 4.38 -13.26 -13.24
C ASP A 208 5.16 -13.45 -11.94
N LEU A 209 6.47 -13.23 -11.98
CA LEU A 209 7.31 -13.26 -10.78
C LEU A 209 6.89 -12.19 -9.76
N ALA A 210 6.58 -10.98 -10.23
CA ALA A 210 6.07 -9.92 -9.36
C ALA A 210 4.72 -10.29 -8.74
N GLU A 211 3.83 -10.95 -9.50
CA GLU A 211 2.54 -11.44 -9.02
C GLU A 211 2.70 -12.58 -7.99
N VAL A 212 3.63 -13.50 -8.23
CA VAL A 212 3.97 -14.58 -7.28
C VAL A 212 4.47 -14.00 -5.96
N VAL A 213 5.42 -13.06 -5.99
CA VAL A 213 5.93 -12.39 -4.78
C VAL A 213 4.80 -11.63 -4.07
N GLY A 214 3.96 -10.92 -4.82
CA GLY A 214 2.76 -10.26 -4.29
C GLY A 214 1.79 -11.25 -3.63
N THR A 215 1.69 -12.48 -4.16
CA THR A 215 0.86 -13.55 -3.57
C THR A 215 1.44 -14.04 -2.24
N VAL A 216 2.76 -14.22 -2.15
CA VAL A 216 3.43 -14.55 -0.88
C VAL A 216 3.17 -13.49 0.18
N ILE A 217 3.27 -12.20 -0.19
CA ILE A 217 2.94 -11.11 0.73
C ILE A 217 1.47 -11.17 1.17
N ARG A 218 0.52 -11.44 0.27
CA ARG A 218 -0.90 -11.61 0.64
C ARG A 218 -1.08 -12.74 1.66
N TRP A 219 -0.41 -13.86 1.50
CA TRP A 219 -0.44 -14.95 2.49
C TRP A 219 0.10 -14.51 3.86
N ILE A 220 1.21 -13.76 3.88
CA ILE A 220 1.73 -13.20 5.14
C ILE A 220 0.68 -12.25 5.76
N ILE A 221 0.02 -11.40 4.96
CA ILE A 221 -1.02 -10.47 5.42
C ILE A 221 -2.28 -11.21 5.94
N GLU A 222 -2.58 -12.41 5.47
CA GLU A 222 -3.65 -13.23 6.05
C GLU A 222 -3.40 -13.58 7.53
N PHE A 223 -2.15 -13.62 7.98
CA PHE A 223 -1.76 -13.76 9.39
C PHE A 223 -1.81 -12.43 10.17
N ALA A 224 -2.11 -11.31 9.53
CA ALA A 224 -2.16 -10.00 10.19
C ALA A 224 -3.07 -9.96 11.44
N PRO A 225 -4.23 -10.64 11.52
CA PRO A 225 -5.03 -10.64 12.75
C PRO A 225 -4.26 -11.11 13.98
N LEU A 226 -3.44 -12.16 13.84
CA LEU A 226 -2.57 -12.66 14.92
C LEU A 226 -1.34 -11.78 15.11
N GLY A 227 -0.74 -11.31 14.02
CA GLY A 227 0.39 -10.39 14.07
C GLY A 227 0.05 -9.09 14.76
N ILE A 228 -1.08 -8.47 14.41
CA ILE A 228 -1.56 -7.21 15.01
C ILE A 228 -1.98 -7.42 16.46
N LEU A 229 -2.59 -8.56 16.80
CA LEU A 229 -2.84 -8.92 18.20
C LEU A 229 -1.53 -8.87 19.00
N GLY A 230 -0.46 -9.49 18.52
CA GLY A 230 0.85 -9.49 19.19
C GLY A 230 1.50 -8.10 19.26
N LEU A 231 1.39 -7.29 18.21
CA LEU A 231 1.92 -5.93 18.16
C LEU A 231 1.20 -5.01 19.15
N VAL A 232 -0.13 -5.05 19.14
CA VAL A 232 -0.97 -4.25 20.05
C VAL A 232 -0.74 -4.67 21.50
N PHE A 233 -0.64 -5.99 21.74
CA PHE A 233 -0.27 -6.52 23.06
C PHE A 233 1.03 -5.92 23.56
N SER A 234 2.12 -5.97 22.77
CA SER A 234 3.41 -5.37 23.16
C SER A 234 3.28 -3.89 23.43
N SER A 235 2.68 -3.15 22.50
CA SER A 235 2.53 -1.70 22.59
C SER A 235 1.74 -1.28 23.84
N VAL A 236 0.65 -1.98 24.16
CA VAL A 236 -0.18 -1.68 25.33
C VAL A 236 0.49 -2.12 26.64
N SER A 237 1.19 -3.25 26.63
CA SER A 237 1.95 -3.71 27.82
C SER A 237 3.08 -2.77 28.20
N GLU A 238 3.75 -2.15 27.21
CA GLU A 238 4.88 -1.25 27.43
C GLU A 238 4.46 0.19 27.70
N SER A 239 3.49 0.72 26.93
CA SER A 239 3.14 2.15 26.93
C SER A 239 1.72 2.44 27.41
N GLY A 240 0.92 1.43 27.75
CA GLY A 240 -0.48 1.60 28.12
C GLY A 240 -1.35 2.12 26.98
N LEU A 241 -2.53 2.66 27.32
CA LEU A 241 -3.49 3.15 26.33
C LEU A 241 -3.11 4.49 25.68
N TYR A 242 -2.11 5.21 26.21
CA TYR A 242 -1.66 6.49 25.66
C TYR A 242 -1.19 6.37 24.21
N ILE A 243 -0.66 5.21 23.83
CA ILE A 243 -0.17 4.95 22.48
C ILE A 243 -1.26 5.15 21.40
N PHE A 244 -2.53 4.93 21.74
CA PHE A 244 -3.64 5.16 20.80
C PHE A 244 -3.90 6.65 20.54
N THR A 245 -3.47 7.54 21.45
CA THR A 245 -3.55 8.99 21.20
C THR A 245 -2.56 9.41 20.12
N ASP A 246 -1.33 8.90 20.15
CA ASP A 246 -0.31 9.20 19.16
C ASP A 246 -0.63 8.52 17.82
N TYR A 247 -1.12 7.30 17.86
CA TYR A 247 -1.61 6.62 16.65
C TYR A 247 -2.82 7.36 16.06
N GLY A 248 -3.71 7.93 16.89
CA GLY A 248 -4.82 8.75 16.46
C GLY A 248 -4.37 10.04 15.76
N LYS A 249 -3.36 10.74 16.28
CA LYS A 249 -2.77 11.92 15.66
C LYS A 249 -2.13 11.57 14.31
N LEU A 250 -1.37 10.48 14.27
CA LEU A 250 -0.72 9.99 13.05
C LEU A 250 -1.76 9.64 11.98
N LEU A 251 -2.81 8.90 12.36
CA LEU A 251 -3.91 8.55 11.47
C LEU A 251 -4.65 9.78 10.96
N ALA A 252 -4.90 10.76 11.83
CA ALA A 252 -5.55 12.02 11.46
C ALA A 252 -4.71 12.82 10.44
N LEU A 253 -3.39 12.85 10.61
CA LEU A 253 -2.48 13.49 9.66
C LEU A 253 -2.50 12.77 8.30
N LEU A 254 -2.39 11.44 8.29
CA LEU A 254 -2.44 10.61 7.09
C LEU A 254 -3.75 10.82 6.32
N VAL A 255 -4.87 10.61 6.99
CA VAL A 255 -6.22 10.75 6.39
C VAL A 255 -6.46 12.19 5.97
N GLY A 256 -6.04 13.18 6.77
CA GLY A 256 -6.14 14.60 6.44
C GLY A 256 -5.40 14.94 5.15
N CYS A 257 -4.15 14.48 4.97
CA CYS A 257 -3.38 14.67 3.74
C CYS A 257 -4.05 14.00 2.54
N MET A 258 -4.55 12.79 2.69
CA MET A 258 -5.22 12.05 1.62
C MET A 258 -6.53 12.73 1.19
N LEU A 259 -7.35 13.17 2.15
CA LEU A 259 -8.59 13.90 1.87
C LEU A 259 -8.29 15.26 1.24
N PHE A 260 -7.31 15.99 1.73
CA PHE A 260 -6.88 17.26 1.14
C PHE A 260 -6.40 17.08 -0.30
N THR A 261 -5.62 16.04 -0.56
CA THR A 261 -5.18 15.70 -1.92
C THR A 261 -6.37 15.38 -2.82
N SER A 262 -7.32 14.57 -2.34
CA SER A 262 -8.49 14.14 -3.10
C SER A 262 -9.47 15.28 -3.40
N LEU A 263 -9.74 16.13 -2.39
CA LEU A 263 -10.83 17.12 -2.44
C LEU A 263 -10.36 18.53 -2.85
N VAL A 264 -9.06 18.81 -2.74
CA VAL A 264 -8.51 20.14 -3.05
C VAL A 264 -7.44 20.07 -4.13
N VAL A 265 -6.38 19.27 -3.93
CA VAL A 265 -5.20 19.29 -4.81
C VAL A 265 -5.53 18.73 -6.20
N ASN A 266 -6.07 17.52 -6.26
CA ASN A 266 -6.43 16.89 -7.54
C ASN A 266 -7.48 17.72 -8.31
N PRO A 267 -8.58 18.20 -7.69
CA PRO A 267 -9.51 19.12 -8.33
C PRO A 267 -8.86 20.40 -8.83
N LEU A 268 -7.96 21.01 -8.05
CA LEU A 268 -7.25 22.24 -8.45
C LEU A 268 -6.40 22.01 -9.71
N ILE A 269 -5.62 20.93 -9.74
CA ILE A 269 -4.79 20.56 -10.90
C ILE A 269 -5.68 20.38 -12.15
N ILE A 270 -6.82 19.70 -12.01
CA ILE A 270 -7.76 19.45 -13.09
C ILE A 270 -8.44 20.75 -13.54
N ALA A 271 -8.83 21.62 -12.59
CA ALA A 271 -9.41 22.91 -12.90
C ALA A 271 -8.49 23.79 -13.74
N LEU A 272 -7.20 23.82 -13.37
CA LEU A 272 -6.17 24.53 -14.12
C LEU A 272 -5.96 23.93 -15.52
N TYR A 273 -5.99 22.62 -15.63
CA TYR A 273 -5.76 21.90 -16.89
C TYR A 273 -6.94 22.02 -17.87
N LEU A 274 -8.16 21.76 -17.41
CA LEU A 274 -9.38 21.83 -18.24
C LEU A 274 -9.96 23.25 -18.35
N ARG A 275 -9.49 24.19 -17.52
CA ARG A 275 -10.07 25.55 -17.37
C ARG A 275 -11.60 25.50 -17.17
N ALA A 276 -12.05 24.58 -16.34
CA ALA A 276 -13.46 24.33 -16.06
C ALA A 276 -13.63 23.77 -14.63
N ASN A 277 -14.87 23.80 -14.12
CA ASN A 277 -15.18 23.22 -12.82
C ASN A 277 -14.99 21.69 -12.82
N PRO A 278 -14.06 21.11 -12.02
CA PRO A 278 -13.77 19.67 -12.02
C PRO A 278 -14.72 18.88 -11.13
N TYR A 279 -15.38 19.53 -10.16
CA TYR A 279 -16.12 18.83 -9.10
C TYR A 279 -17.22 17.89 -9.59
N PRO A 280 -17.95 18.14 -10.68
CA PRO A 280 -18.91 17.14 -11.17
C PRO A 280 -18.29 15.78 -11.45
N ILE A 281 -17.09 15.74 -12.08
CA ILE A 281 -16.37 14.49 -12.34
C ILE A 281 -15.79 13.92 -11.04
N VAL A 282 -15.20 14.78 -10.22
CA VAL A 282 -14.60 14.39 -8.92
C VAL A 282 -15.63 13.67 -8.06
N TRP A 283 -16.83 14.25 -7.89
CA TRP A 283 -17.88 13.64 -7.08
C TRP A 283 -18.38 12.32 -7.61
N VAL A 284 -18.47 12.15 -8.92
CA VAL A 284 -18.84 10.86 -9.53
C VAL A 284 -17.76 9.81 -9.26
N CYS A 285 -16.48 10.16 -9.44
CA CYS A 285 -15.38 9.24 -9.15
C CYS A 285 -15.32 8.87 -7.66
N LEU A 286 -15.53 9.83 -6.75
CA LEU A 286 -15.57 9.57 -5.31
C LEU A 286 -16.74 8.67 -4.95
N LYS A 287 -17.93 8.96 -5.43
CA LYS A 287 -19.14 8.20 -5.09
C LYS A 287 -19.10 6.76 -5.60
N GLU A 288 -18.59 6.53 -6.79
CA GLU A 288 -18.68 5.23 -7.44
C GLU A 288 -17.40 4.41 -7.30
N SER A 289 -16.23 5.04 -7.44
CA SER A 289 -14.96 4.36 -7.33
C SER A 289 -14.38 4.37 -5.92
N ALA A 290 -14.25 5.56 -5.29
CA ALA A 290 -13.60 5.65 -3.99
C ALA A 290 -14.35 4.86 -2.91
N VAL A 291 -15.68 4.92 -2.88
CA VAL A 291 -16.49 4.16 -1.89
C VAL A 291 -16.25 2.66 -2.03
N ASN A 292 -16.28 2.13 -3.26
CA ASN A 292 -16.03 0.70 -3.47
C ASN A 292 -14.59 0.33 -3.13
N ALA A 293 -13.61 1.14 -3.53
CA ALA A 293 -12.19 0.94 -3.25
C ALA A 293 -11.88 1.00 -1.74
N PHE A 294 -12.56 1.87 -1.00
CA PHE A 294 -12.45 1.98 0.46
C PHE A 294 -12.78 0.66 1.16
N PHE A 295 -13.87 0.01 0.77
CA PHE A 295 -14.28 -1.24 1.41
C PHE A 295 -13.52 -2.45 0.92
N THR A 296 -13.13 -2.48 -0.36
CA THR A 296 -12.38 -3.61 -0.94
C THR A 296 -10.89 -3.56 -0.58
N ARG A 297 -10.35 -2.38 -0.30
CA ARG A 297 -8.92 -2.13 -0.03
C ARG A 297 -8.02 -2.72 -1.12
N SER A 298 -8.50 -2.71 -2.35
CA SER A 298 -7.79 -3.25 -3.50
C SER A 298 -8.11 -2.45 -4.77
N SER A 299 -7.14 -1.70 -5.26
CA SER A 299 -7.25 -0.99 -6.54
C SER A 299 -7.47 -1.97 -7.70
N ALA A 300 -6.86 -3.15 -7.65
CA ALA A 300 -7.04 -4.18 -8.66
C ALA A 300 -8.48 -4.72 -8.69
N ALA A 301 -9.09 -4.97 -7.54
CA ALA A 301 -10.49 -5.39 -7.46
C ALA A 301 -11.46 -4.29 -7.94
N ASN A 302 -11.02 -3.03 -7.95
CA ASN A 302 -11.82 -1.89 -8.39
C ASN A 302 -11.69 -1.59 -9.89
N ILE A 303 -10.78 -2.24 -10.62
CA ILE A 303 -10.60 -2.06 -12.08
C ILE A 303 -11.93 -2.20 -12.83
N PRO A 304 -12.74 -3.26 -12.65
CA PRO A 304 -14.00 -3.40 -13.39
C PRO A 304 -14.98 -2.25 -13.12
N MET A 305 -15.02 -1.73 -11.90
CA MET A 305 -15.87 -0.58 -11.53
C MET A 305 -15.40 0.68 -12.27
N ASN A 306 -14.10 0.99 -12.24
CA ASN A 306 -13.53 2.12 -12.95
C ASN A 306 -13.73 2.04 -14.47
N MET A 307 -13.56 0.85 -15.05
CA MET A 307 -13.84 0.63 -16.48
C MET A 307 -15.32 0.84 -16.82
N SER A 308 -16.24 0.34 -15.98
CA SER A 308 -17.67 0.55 -16.12
C SER A 308 -18.05 2.04 -16.05
N LEU A 309 -17.45 2.78 -15.12
CA LEU A 309 -17.61 4.23 -15.00
C LEU A 309 -17.12 4.95 -16.27
N CYS A 310 -15.91 4.64 -16.74
CA CYS A 310 -15.36 5.20 -17.98
C CYS A 310 -16.25 4.91 -19.18
N LYS A 311 -16.74 3.67 -19.34
CA LYS A 311 -17.66 3.27 -20.41
C LYS A 311 -18.95 4.08 -20.38
N ARG A 312 -19.58 4.27 -19.21
CA ARG A 312 -20.79 5.05 -19.05
C ARG A 312 -20.57 6.52 -19.42
N LEU A 313 -19.41 7.07 -19.11
CA LEU A 313 -19.02 8.45 -19.45
C LEU A 313 -18.49 8.58 -20.88
N LYS A 314 -18.63 7.54 -21.71
CA LYS A 314 -18.24 7.52 -23.12
C LYS A 314 -16.75 7.85 -23.37
N VAL A 315 -15.89 7.44 -22.45
CA VAL A 315 -14.44 7.40 -22.65
C VAL A 315 -14.12 6.31 -23.67
N ASP A 316 -13.13 6.52 -24.53
CA ASP A 316 -12.77 5.54 -25.56
C ASP A 316 -12.29 4.23 -24.94
N THR A 317 -12.85 3.10 -25.43
CA THR A 317 -12.57 1.77 -24.87
C THR A 317 -11.09 1.40 -24.94
N ASP A 318 -10.43 1.66 -26.07
CA ASP A 318 -8.99 1.38 -26.25
C ASP A 318 -8.13 2.17 -25.30
N PHE A 319 -8.61 3.33 -24.84
CA PHE A 319 -7.89 4.17 -23.89
C PHE A 319 -8.08 3.70 -22.46
N TYR A 320 -9.33 3.56 -21.97
CA TYR A 320 -9.53 3.20 -20.56
C TYR A 320 -9.15 1.74 -20.25
N SER A 321 -9.22 0.83 -21.22
CA SER A 321 -8.81 -0.57 -21.02
C SER A 321 -7.31 -0.73 -20.72
N VAL A 322 -6.51 0.26 -21.06
CA VAL A 322 -5.07 0.30 -20.73
C VAL A 322 -4.79 1.28 -19.60
N SER A 323 -5.38 2.49 -19.60
CA SER A 323 -5.06 3.51 -18.60
C SER A 323 -5.53 3.12 -17.18
N ILE A 324 -6.69 2.48 -17.02
CA ILE A 324 -7.19 2.05 -15.70
C ILE A 324 -6.30 0.98 -15.06
N PRO A 325 -5.96 -0.16 -15.74
CA PRO A 325 -5.01 -1.12 -15.17
C PRO A 325 -3.62 -0.53 -14.91
N LEU A 326 -3.15 0.39 -15.77
CA LEU A 326 -1.89 1.10 -15.56
C LEU A 326 -1.95 2.01 -14.32
N GLY A 327 -3.04 2.77 -14.16
CA GLY A 327 -3.29 3.62 -12.99
C GLY A 327 -3.23 2.83 -11.68
N CYS A 328 -3.87 1.66 -11.67
CA CYS A 328 -3.84 0.75 -10.52
C CYS A 328 -2.43 0.41 -10.02
N THR A 329 -1.39 0.60 -10.84
CA THR A 329 0.01 0.33 -10.46
C THR A 329 0.86 1.58 -10.27
N ILE A 330 0.59 2.69 -10.97
CA ILE A 330 1.45 3.88 -10.93
C ILE A 330 0.80 5.14 -10.37
N ASN A 331 -0.53 5.18 -10.24
CA ASN A 331 -1.25 6.31 -9.63
C ASN A 331 -1.44 6.07 -8.13
N MET A 332 -0.42 6.31 -7.35
CA MET A 332 -0.31 5.90 -5.96
C MET A 332 -0.17 7.10 -5.00
N ASN A 333 -1.06 8.08 -5.17
CA ASN A 333 -1.06 9.32 -4.38
C ASN A 333 -1.14 9.07 -2.87
N GLY A 334 -2.03 8.15 -2.45
CA GLY A 334 -2.19 7.81 -1.05
C GLY A 334 -1.00 7.03 -0.49
N ALA A 335 -0.41 6.12 -1.30
CA ALA A 335 0.81 5.40 -0.91
C ALA A 335 1.99 6.37 -0.70
N ALA A 336 2.16 7.34 -1.59
CA ALA A 336 3.18 8.38 -1.44
C ALA A 336 2.97 9.22 -0.17
N VAL A 337 1.73 9.58 0.17
CA VAL A 337 1.38 10.23 1.44
C VAL A 337 1.78 9.34 2.62
N THR A 338 1.39 8.07 2.60
CA THR A 338 1.69 7.11 3.68
C THR A 338 3.18 6.99 3.92
N ILE A 339 3.96 6.71 2.88
CA ILE A 339 5.40 6.53 2.98
C ILE A 339 6.06 7.80 3.53
N THR A 340 5.66 8.97 3.03
CA THR A 340 6.23 10.26 3.42
C THR A 340 5.92 10.62 4.86
N VAL A 341 4.64 10.57 5.28
CA VAL A 341 4.23 10.91 6.65
C VAL A 341 4.85 9.96 7.65
N MET A 342 4.81 8.65 7.39
CA MET A 342 5.37 7.65 8.29
C MET A 342 6.89 7.84 8.46
N THR A 343 7.62 8.10 7.38
CA THR A 343 9.06 8.35 7.43
C THR A 343 9.39 9.62 8.22
N LEU A 344 8.66 10.71 7.98
CA LEU A 344 8.88 11.96 8.72
C LEU A 344 8.50 11.83 10.20
N ALA A 345 7.47 11.04 10.52
CA ALA A 345 7.13 10.74 11.90
C ALA A 345 8.26 9.96 12.61
N VAL A 346 8.92 9.00 11.93
CA VAL A 346 10.14 8.35 12.46
C VAL A 346 11.26 9.35 12.66
N CYS A 347 11.53 10.23 11.68
CA CYS A 347 12.55 11.27 11.82
C CYS A 347 12.28 12.17 13.04
N HIS A 348 11.03 12.62 13.22
CA HIS A 348 10.63 13.43 14.37
C HIS A 348 10.81 12.67 15.71
N SER A 349 10.49 11.37 15.75
CA SER A 349 10.66 10.55 16.95
C SER A 349 12.11 10.35 17.34
N LEU A 350 13.01 10.32 16.35
CA LEU A 350 14.46 10.19 16.55
C LEU A 350 15.19 11.54 16.69
N GLY A 351 14.47 12.67 16.66
CA GLY A 351 15.08 14.00 16.72
C GLY A 351 15.88 14.37 15.46
N ILE A 352 15.66 13.67 14.34
CA ILE A 352 16.35 13.95 13.08
C ILE A 352 15.70 15.16 12.40
N ALA A 353 16.45 16.26 12.29
CA ALA A 353 16.04 17.44 11.56
C ALA A 353 16.12 17.21 10.04
N VAL A 354 14.97 17.21 9.37
CA VAL A 354 14.89 17.03 7.92
C VAL A 354 14.95 18.39 7.23
N SER A 355 15.99 18.65 6.42
CA SER A 355 16.09 19.87 5.62
C SER A 355 15.13 19.87 4.44
N LEU A 356 14.74 21.05 3.94
CA LEU A 356 13.83 21.17 2.78
C LEU A 356 14.34 20.41 1.53
N PRO A 357 15.63 20.48 1.14
CA PRO A 357 16.14 19.68 0.02
C PRO A 357 16.02 18.16 0.26
N ALA A 358 16.29 17.70 1.48
CA ALA A 358 16.14 16.28 1.84
C ALA A 358 14.65 15.84 1.78
N ALA A 359 13.72 16.71 2.18
CA ALA A 359 12.29 16.45 2.10
C ALA A 359 11.78 16.41 0.63
N LEU A 360 12.32 17.25 -0.26
CA LEU A 360 12.04 17.18 -1.69
C LEU A 360 12.56 15.89 -2.31
N LEU A 361 13.78 15.47 -1.92
CA LEU A 361 14.34 14.18 -2.35
C LEU A 361 13.51 13.02 -1.82
N LEU A 362 13.07 13.07 -0.56
CA LEU A 362 12.12 12.10 0.02
C LEU A 362 10.85 12.02 -0.83
N SER A 363 10.25 13.16 -1.20
CA SER A 363 9.04 13.18 -2.03
C SER A 363 9.24 12.47 -3.37
N LEU A 364 10.40 12.65 -4.00
CA LEU A 364 10.75 11.99 -5.26
C LEU A 364 10.91 10.47 -5.07
N ILE A 365 11.65 10.04 -4.03
CA ILE A 365 11.86 8.63 -3.72
C ILE A 365 10.53 7.95 -3.35
N CYS A 366 9.68 8.62 -2.55
CA CYS A 366 8.35 8.11 -2.21
C CYS A 366 7.46 7.97 -3.44
N THR A 367 7.53 8.91 -4.39
CA THR A 367 6.79 8.84 -5.66
C THR A 367 7.22 7.63 -6.48
N LEU A 368 8.53 7.45 -6.68
CA LEU A 368 9.06 6.31 -7.43
C LEU A 368 8.77 4.97 -6.74
N GLY A 369 8.93 4.93 -5.41
CA GLY A 369 8.62 3.74 -4.61
C GLY A 369 7.12 3.41 -4.64
N ALA A 370 6.26 4.41 -4.49
CA ALA A 370 4.81 4.23 -4.51
C ALA A 370 4.33 3.56 -5.81
N CYS A 371 4.93 3.87 -6.96
CA CYS A 371 4.64 3.18 -8.23
C CYS A 371 4.94 1.66 -8.19
N GLY A 372 5.70 1.20 -7.20
CA GLY A 372 5.97 -0.22 -6.95
C GLY A 372 5.09 -0.85 -5.87
N SER A 373 4.16 -0.12 -5.24
CA SER A 373 3.34 -0.67 -4.14
C SER A 373 2.25 -1.64 -4.58
N SER A 374 1.97 -1.71 -5.88
CA SER A 374 1.17 -2.74 -6.59
C SER A 374 -0.25 -3.03 -6.04
N GLY A 375 -0.93 -2.07 -5.39
CA GLY A 375 -2.35 -2.24 -5.01
C GLY A 375 -2.65 -3.44 -4.08
N VAL A 376 -1.63 -3.97 -3.41
CA VAL A 376 -1.77 -4.99 -2.35
C VAL A 376 -2.01 -4.27 -1.02
N ALA A 377 -2.99 -4.73 -0.25
CA ALA A 377 -3.29 -4.15 1.06
C ALA A 377 -2.02 -4.06 1.92
N GLY A 378 -1.73 -2.87 2.47
CA GLY A 378 -0.52 -2.61 3.25
C GLY A 378 0.79 -2.57 2.45
N GLY A 379 0.73 -2.60 1.11
CA GLY A 379 1.93 -2.57 0.26
C GLY A 379 2.77 -1.30 0.43
N SER A 380 2.15 -0.16 0.63
CA SER A 380 2.83 1.12 0.89
C SER A 380 3.65 1.10 2.18
N LEU A 381 3.18 0.40 3.22
CA LEU A 381 3.89 0.29 4.49
C LEU A 381 5.25 -0.39 4.34
N LEU A 382 5.36 -1.37 3.43
CA LEU A 382 6.60 -2.10 3.18
C LEU A 382 7.67 -1.24 2.48
N LEU A 383 7.31 -0.05 2.01
CA LEU A 383 8.20 0.91 1.38
C LEU A 383 8.75 1.96 2.37
N ILE A 384 8.22 2.01 3.60
CA ILE A 384 8.70 2.92 4.65
C ILE A 384 10.21 2.71 4.92
N PRO A 385 10.75 1.48 5.05
CA PRO A 385 12.18 1.27 5.25
C PRO A 385 13.05 1.84 4.13
N MET A 386 12.56 1.78 2.88
CA MET A 386 13.24 2.42 1.73
C MET A 386 13.38 3.94 1.95
N ALA A 387 12.32 4.60 2.36
CA ALA A 387 12.32 6.04 2.59
C ALA A 387 13.13 6.42 3.84
N CYS A 388 13.06 5.62 4.91
CA CYS A 388 13.85 5.79 6.12
C CYS A 388 15.37 5.64 5.87
N SER A 389 15.77 4.77 4.94
CA SER A 389 17.18 4.57 4.61
C SER A 389 17.85 5.83 4.04
N LEU A 390 17.08 6.74 3.42
CA LEU A 390 17.56 8.07 3.00
C LEU A 390 18.17 8.88 4.16
N PHE A 391 17.64 8.72 5.37
CA PHE A 391 18.07 9.43 6.58
C PHE A 391 19.03 8.57 7.44
N GLY A 392 19.53 7.46 6.91
CA GLY A 392 20.42 6.57 7.66
C GLY A 392 19.75 5.79 8.78
N ILE A 393 18.42 5.78 8.83
CA ILE A 393 17.64 5.04 9.82
C ILE A 393 17.76 3.54 9.51
N ASN A 394 18.13 2.77 10.52
CA ASN A 394 18.28 1.34 10.36
C ASN A 394 16.94 0.63 10.08
N ASN A 395 17.02 -0.54 9.45
CA ASN A 395 15.83 -1.26 9.05
C ASN A 395 14.97 -1.75 10.24
N ASP A 396 15.57 -2.00 11.39
CA ASP A 396 14.82 -2.46 12.57
C ASP A 396 13.91 -1.36 13.13
N ILE A 397 14.39 -0.13 13.19
CA ILE A 397 13.60 1.03 13.58
C ILE A 397 12.51 1.31 12.51
N ALA A 398 12.87 1.28 11.23
CA ALA A 398 11.90 1.48 10.16
C ALA A 398 10.78 0.43 10.16
N MET A 399 11.10 -0.83 10.52
CA MET A 399 10.10 -1.89 10.64
C MET A 399 9.18 -1.74 11.86
N GLN A 400 9.59 -1.00 12.91
CA GLN A 400 8.66 -0.61 13.98
C GLN A 400 7.59 0.36 13.45
N ALA A 401 7.97 1.31 12.61
CA ALA A 401 6.99 2.18 11.94
C ALA A 401 6.04 1.38 11.02
N VAL A 402 6.55 0.36 10.31
CA VAL A 402 5.69 -0.57 9.55
C VAL A 402 4.70 -1.26 10.46
N ALA A 403 5.13 -1.73 11.64
CA ALA A 403 4.25 -2.36 12.64
C ALA A 403 3.14 -1.40 13.10
N VAL A 404 3.48 -0.15 13.43
CA VAL A 404 2.50 0.91 13.75
C VAL A 404 1.54 1.11 12.58
N GLY A 405 2.06 1.19 11.36
CA GLY A 405 1.26 1.30 10.14
C GLY A 405 0.23 0.16 10.00
N PHE A 406 0.58 -1.07 10.32
CA PHE A 406 -0.38 -2.18 10.31
C PHE A 406 -1.45 -2.07 11.40
N ILE A 407 -1.12 -1.50 12.57
CA ILE A 407 -2.12 -1.27 13.64
C ILE A 407 -3.19 -0.27 13.18
N ILE A 408 -2.80 0.84 12.55
CA ILE A 408 -3.73 1.86 12.04
C ILE A 408 -4.24 1.53 10.62
N GLY A 409 -3.71 0.50 10.00
CA GLY A 409 -3.81 0.18 8.58
C GLY A 409 -5.24 -0.10 8.08
N VAL A 410 -6.17 -0.46 8.96
CA VAL A 410 -7.57 -0.69 8.54
C VAL A 410 -8.16 0.58 7.91
N VAL A 411 -8.02 1.72 8.58
CA VAL A 411 -8.56 3.00 8.10
C VAL A 411 -7.62 3.63 7.09
N GLN A 412 -6.31 3.66 7.39
CA GLN A 412 -5.29 4.27 6.54
C GLN A 412 -5.32 3.67 5.13
N ASP A 413 -5.23 2.35 4.98
CA ASP A 413 -5.19 1.64 3.71
C ASP A 413 -6.54 1.72 2.94
N SER A 414 -7.66 1.79 3.66
CA SER A 414 -8.97 2.04 3.05
C SER A 414 -9.03 3.41 2.37
N VAL A 415 -8.58 4.48 3.06
CA VAL A 415 -8.57 5.85 2.51
C VAL A 415 -7.51 5.97 1.42
N GLU A 416 -6.33 5.36 1.60
CA GLU A 416 -5.27 5.28 0.60
C GLU A 416 -5.78 4.69 -0.71
N THR A 417 -6.42 3.51 -0.62
CA THR A 417 -6.95 2.82 -1.80
C THR A 417 -8.10 3.60 -2.46
N ALA A 418 -8.94 4.24 -1.66
CA ALA A 418 -10.01 5.11 -2.17
C ALA A 418 -9.46 6.28 -3.00
N LEU A 419 -8.41 6.95 -2.50
CA LEU A 419 -7.74 8.05 -3.21
C LEU A 419 -7.05 7.54 -4.50
N ASN A 420 -6.27 6.46 -4.41
CA ASN A 420 -5.54 5.92 -5.55
C ASN A 420 -6.51 5.51 -6.66
N SER A 421 -7.48 4.65 -6.34
CA SER A 421 -8.36 4.07 -7.34
C SER A 421 -9.36 5.07 -7.94
N SER A 422 -9.89 6.02 -7.16
CA SER A 422 -10.72 7.09 -7.72
C SER A 422 -9.93 8.02 -8.64
N GLY A 423 -8.64 8.22 -8.34
CA GLY A 423 -7.71 8.96 -9.18
C GLY A 423 -7.49 8.28 -10.54
N ASP A 424 -7.45 6.94 -10.60
CA ASP A 424 -7.32 6.19 -11.86
C ASP A 424 -8.43 6.56 -12.85
N ALA A 425 -9.69 6.51 -12.39
CA ALA A 425 -10.84 6.89 -13.19
C ALA A 425 -10.82 8.39 -13.52
N LEU A 426 -10.56 9.24 -12.52
CA LEU A 426 -10.58 10.69 -12.64
C LEU A 426 -9.61 11.19 -13.72
N PHE A 427 -8.32 10.80 -13.65
CA PHE A 427 -7.32 11.27 -14.60
C PHE A 427 -7.49 10.63 -15.99
N THR A 428 -8.00 9.41 -16.08
CA THR A 428 -8.38 8.79 -17.36
C THR A 428 -9.49 9.59 -18.02
N ILE A 429 -10.56 9.93 -17.31
CA ILE A 429 -11.70 10.72 -17.85
C ILE A 429 -11.20 12.11 -18.28
N VAL A 430 -10.40 12.78 -17.46
CA VAL A 430 -9.86 14.13 -17.72
C VAL A 430 -8.99 14.13 -18.97
N ALA A 431 -8.11 13.15 -19.14
CA ALA A 431 -7.23 13.06 -20.32
C ALA A 431 -8.02 12.83 -21.61
N ASP A 432 -9.08 12.02 -21.56
CA ASP A 432 -9.96 11.78 -22.70
C ASP A 432 -10.79 13.03 -23.07
N LEU A 433 -11.40 13.68 -22.08
CA LEU A 433 -12.14 14.94 -22.29
C LEU A 433 -11.28 16.01 -22.94
N HIS A 434 -10.08 16.22 -22.41
CA HIS A 434 -9.16 17.21 -22.97
C HIS A 434 -8.79 16.90 -24.42
N SER A 435 -8.52 15.63 -24.73
CA SER A 435 -8.17 15.22 -26.09
C SER A 435 -9.30 15.41 -27.10
N LYS A 436 -10.55 15.36 -26.63
CA LYS A 436 -11.76 15.59 -27.42
C LYS A 436 -12.21 17.05 -27.43
N GLY A 437 -11.47 17.97 -26.79
CA GLY A 437 -11.84 19.38 -26.62
C GLY A 437 -13.12 19.58 -25.81
N LYS A 438 -13.50 18.61 -24.97
CA LYS A 438 -14.71 18.62 -24.15
C LYS A 438 -14.44 19.06 -22.72
N LYS A 439 -15.45 19.63 -22.07
CA LYS A 439 -15.44 20.03 -20.65
C LYS A 439 -16.41 19.15 -19.82
N PRO A 440 -16.29 19.15 -18.48
CA PRO A 440 -17.23 18.45 -17.62
C PRO A 440 -18.70 18.79 -17.87
N ALA A 441 -19.01 20.04 -18.23
CA ALA A 441 -20.37 20.45 -18.56
C ALA A 441 -20.95 19.76 -19.80
N ASP A 442 -20.11 19.34 -20.75
CA ASP A 442 -20.54 18.70 -22.00
C ASP A 442 -21.02 17.25 -21.78
N ILE A 443 -20.75 16.70 -20.62
CA ILE A 443 -21.18 15.35 -20.19
C ILE A 443 -22.04 15.38 -18.93
N ALA A 444 -22.61 16.53 -18.60
CA ALA A 444 -23.39 16.72 -17.36
C ALA A 444 -24.54 15.72 -17.22
N ASP A 445 -25.26 15.43 -18.30
CA ASP A 445 -26.37 14.46 -18.32
C ASP A 445 -25.89 13.02 -18.01
N LEU A 446 -24.66 12.69 -18.42
CA LEU A 446 -24.03 11.40 -18.11
C LEU A 446 -23.53 11.34 -16.66
N LEU A 447 -23.17 12.48 -16.08
CA LEU A 447 -22.73 12.60 -14.69
C LEU A 447 -23.89 12.50 -13.70
N SER A 448 -25.09 12.99 -14.07
CA SER A 448 -26.28 12.95 -13.21
C SER A 448 -26.89 11.55 -13.05
N GLY A 449 -26.47 10.60 -13.85
CA GLY A 449 -27.01 9.23 -13.81
C GLY A 449 -28.36 9.06 -14.48
N GLU A 450 -28.93 10.11 -15.07
CA GLU A 450 -30.22 10.09 -15.76
C GLU A 450 -30.20 9.28 -17.07
N GLY A 451 -29.01 8.89 -17.55
CA GLY A 451 -28.86 8.01 -18.71
C GLY A 451 -29.29 6.54 -18.49
N LYS A 452 -29.72 6.14 -17.30
CA LYS A 452 -30.14 4.76 -17.00
C LYS A 452 -31.51 4.37 -17.55
N ASN A 453 -32.33 5.30 -17.99
CA ASN A 453 -33.73 5.06 -18.40
C ASN A 453 -34.03 5.28 -19.89
N ARG A 454 -33.03 5.33 -20.74
CA ARG A 454 -33.24 5.44 -22.21
C ARG A 454 -32.42 4.37 -22.94
N CYS A 455 -32.71 3.11 -22.67
CA CYS A 455 -32.42 1.97 -23.56
C CYS A 455 -33.61 1.03 -23.52
#